data_c30b5d4f599a7234ced1cceb45c9e874
#
_entry.id   c30b5d4f599a7234ced1cceb45c9e874
#
_cell.length_a   1.000
_cell.length_b   1.000
_cell.length_c   1.000
_cell.angle_alpha   90.00
_cell.angle_beta   90.00
_cell.angle_gamma   90.00
#
_symmetry.space_group_name_H-M   'P 1'
#
loop_
_entity.id
_entity.type
_entity.pdbx_description
1 polymer ?
#
loop_
_entity_poly.entity_id
_entity_poly.type
_entity_poly.pdbx_seq_one_letter_code
_entity_poly.pdbx_strand_id
1 'polypeptide(L)'
;LNGVQATSYCRIRYTASLDMGRTERQRKVIQMIVYKAKHAGLSKIFNIMDDVFPMVTTSLGKEDILQLLPTLIGYSIDETAGFPSSYKFSNVKGSIIVATDLVSNVQELHKFLYGDANYTPSATVTANSEKILEIVGGASNLDDVQTNIGEENTDNDTVVFEKDGSGWTDTSGSGEQCDPDN
;
A
#
# COMPACT_ATOMS: atom_id res chain seq x y z
N LEU A 1 -8.44 -7.58 -14.83
CA LEU A 1 -7.31 -8.48 -14.57
C LEU A 1 -7.81 -9.79 -13.97
N ASN A 2 -7.31 -10.92 -14.47
CA ASN A 2 -7.46 -12.19 -13.77
C ASN A 2 -6.40 -12.32 -12.66
N GLY A 3 -6.44 -13.40 -11.85
CA GLY A 3 -5.53 -13.58 -10.71
C GLY A 3 -4.05 -13.60 -11.10
N VAL A 4 -3.70 -14.22 -12.24
CA VAL A 4 -2.32 -14.27 -12.75
C VAL A 4 -1.85 -12.86 -13.16
N GLN A 5 -2.68 -12.12 -13.87
CA GLN A 5 -2.40 -10.74 -14.28
C GLN A 5 -2.26 -9.81 -13.07
N ALA A 6 -3.14 -9.94 -12.07
CA ALA A 6 -3.06 -9.15 -10.84
C ALA A 6 -1.75 -9.43 -10.07
N THR A 7 -1.37 -10.70 -9.98
CA THR A 7 -0.09 -11.10 -9.35
C THR A 7 1.11 -10.56 -10.14
N SER A 8 1.07 -10.64 -11.47
CA SER A 8 2.12 -10.09 -12.33
C SER A 8 2.24 -8.58 -12.17
N TYR A 9 1.11 -7.86 -12.14
CA TYR A 9 1.07 -6.41 -11.91
C TYR A 9 1.68 -6.03 -10.55
N CYS A 10 1.39 -6.78 -9.49
CA CYS A 10 2.00 -6.59 -8.17
C CYS A 10 3.51 -6.82 -8.14
N ARG A 11 4.09 -7.51 -9.13
CA ARG A 11 5.51 -7.87 -9.20
C ARG A 11 6.34 -6.96 -10.09
N ILE A 12 5.73 -6.04 -10.83
CA ILE A 12 6.45 -5.10 -11.70
C ILE A 12 7.38 -4.23 -10.84
N ARG A 13 8.65 -4.17 -11.23
CA ARG A 13 9.71 -3.36 -10.57
C ARG A 13 10.42 -2.40 -11.52
N TYR A 14 10.29 -2.61 -12.84
CA TYR A 14 11.00 -1.85 -13.87
C TYR A 14 10.26 -0.56 -14.23
N THR A 15 10.01 0.28 -13.21
CA THR A 15 9.41 1.60 -13.35
C THR A 15 10.30 2.62 -12.67
N ALA A 16 10.16 3.91 -12.99
CA ALA A 16 10.94 4.98 -12.38
C ALA A 16 10.82 5.01 -10.84
N SER A 17 9.67 4.59 -10.31
CA SER A 17 9.39 4.53 -8.87
C SER A 17 9.90 3.24 -8.17
N LEU A 18 10.60 2.33 -8.89
CA LEU A 18 11.24 1.13 -8.34
C LEU A 18 10.34 0.35 -7.35
N ASP A 19 10.86 0.10 -6.13
CA ASP A 19 10.16 -0.68 -5.09
C ASP A 19 8.97 0.06 -4.48
N MET A 20 8.97 1.38 -4.46
CA MET A 20 7.84 2.17 -3.97
C MET A 20 6.63 2.07 -4.89
N GLY A 21 6.83 2.15 -6.20
CA GLY A 21 5.76 1.91 -7.18
C GLY A 21 5.22 0.48 -7.13
N ARG A 22 6.05 -0.51 -6.80
CA ARG A 22 5.58 -1.87 -6.53
C ARG A 22 4.62 -1.91 -5.33
N THR A 23 4.99 -1.26 -4.23
CA THR A 23 4.17 -1.22 -3.02
C THR A 23 2.83 -0.53 -3.27
N GLU A 24 2.83 0.53 -4.04
CA GLU A 24 1.62 1.25 -4.44
C GLU A 24 0.70 0.36 -5.30
N ARG A 25 1.24 -0.33 -6.31
CA ARG A 25 0.47 -1.30 -7.11
C ARG A 25 -0.14 -2.41 -6.24
N GLN A 26 0.59 -2.90 -5.24
CA GLN A 26 0.08 -3.88 -4.28
C GLN A 26 -1.08 -3.30 -3.46
N ARG A 27 -0.98 -2.06 -2.97
CA ARG A 27 -2.08 -1.38 -2.26
C ARG A 27 -3.31 -1.24 -3.16
N LYS A 28 -3.15 -0.81 -4.40
CA LYS A 28 -4.24 -0.72 -5.39
C LYS A 28 -4.95 -2.07 -5.56
N VAL A 29 -4.19 -3.16 -5.73
CA VAL A 29 -4.79 -4.50 -5.87
C VAL A 29 -5.54 -4.92 -4.60
N ILE A 30 -5.02 -4.64 -3.42
CA ILE A 30 -5.72 -4.92 -2.15
C ILE A 30 -7.04 -4.14 -2.07
N GLN A 31 -7.04 -2.86 -2.40
CA GLN A 31 -8.27 -2.04 -2.45
C GLN A 31 -9.30 -2.64 -3.41
N MET A 32 -8.86 -3.08 -4.59
CA MET A 32 -9.73 -3.75 -5.58
C MET A 32 -10.30 -5.07 -5.05
N ILE A 33 -9.49 -5.87 -4.35
CA ILE A 33 -9.95 -7.13 -3.74
C ILE A 33 -11.01 -6.84 -2.68
N VAL A 34 -10.77 -5.88 -1.79
CA VAL A 34 -11.74 -5.47 -0.76
C VAL A 34 -13.04 -4.97 -1.39
N TYR A 35 -12.94 -4.12 -2.40
CA TYR A 35 -14.12 -3.64 -3.14
C TYR A 35 -14.92 -4.79 -3.74
N LYS A 36 -14.27 -5.69 -4.49
CA LYS A 36 -14.92 -6.86 -5.09
C LYS A 36 -15.51 -7.80 -4.04
N ALA A 37 -14.83 -8.04 -2.93
CA ALA A 37 -15.32 -8.88 -1.86
C ALA A 37 -16.62 -8.31 -1.26
N LYS A 38 -16.69 -7.01 -1.02
CA LYS A 38 -17.90 -6.34 -0.52
C LYS A 38 -19.11 -6.49 -1.43
N HIS A 39 -18.91 -6.56 -2.75
CA HIS A 39 -19.96 -6.67 -3.75
C HIS A 39 -20.20 -8.10 -4.22
N ALA A 40 -19.42 -9.07 -3.75
CA ALA A 40 -19.49 -10.46 -4.21
C ALA A 40 -20.67 -11.25 -3.64
N GLY A 41 -21.25 -10.80 -2.54
CA GLY A 41 -22.25 -11.53 -1.78
C GLY A 41 -21.64 -12.62 -0.88
N LEU A 42 -22.34 -12.95 0.20
CA LEU A 42 -21.83 -13.85 1.24
C LEU A 42 -21.43 -15.23 0.73
N SER A 43 -22.23 -15.81 -0.18
CA SER A 43 -21.96 -17.14 -0.73
C SER A 43 -20.58 -17.22 -1.42
N LYS A 44 -20.20 -16.20 -2.21
CA LYS A 44 -18.89 -16.14 -2.84
C LYS A 44 -17.76 -15.94 -1.83
N ILE A 45 -18.03 -15.16 -0.78
CA ILE A 45 -17.04 -14.95 0.30
C ILE A 45 -16.75 -16.29 1.01
N PHE A 46 -17.77 -17.08 1.32
CA PHE A 46 -17.58 -18.41 1.91
C PHE A 46 -16.75 -19.34 1.02
N ASN A 47 -17.04 -19.40 -0.27
CA ASN A 47 -16.26 -20.22 -1.21
C ASN A 47 -14.79 -19.78 -1.25
N ILE A 48 -14.54 -18.46 -1.31
CA ILE A 48 -13.16 -17.92 -1.27
C ILE A 48 -12.48 -18.28 0.06
N MET A 49 -13.20 -18.20 1.18
CA MET A 49 -12.65 -18.60 2.48
C MET A 49 -12.27 -20.07 2.50
N ASP A 50 -13.10 -20.96 1.97
CA ASP A 50 -12.81 -22.40 1.94
C ASP A 50 -11.59 -22.75 1.07
N ASP A 51 -11.39 -22.01 -0.02
CA ASP A 51 -10.23 -22.18 -0.90
C ASP A 51 -8.94 -21.58 -0.32
N VAL A 52 -9.02 -20.41 0.31
CA VAL A 52 -7.84 -19.63 0.75
C VAL A 52 -7.39 -20.02 2.16
N PHE A 53 -8.33 -20.34 3.06
CA PHE A 53 -8.02 -20.59 4.47
C PHE A 53 -6.98 -21.70 4.68
N PRO A 54 -6.99 -22.81 3.92
CA PRO A 54 -5.96 -23.84 4.04
C PRO A 54 -4.55 -23.38 3.66
N MET A 55 -4.45 -22.28 2.91
CA MET A 55 -3.17 -21.71 2.43
C MET A 55 -2.58 -20.67 3.39
N VAL A 56 -3.33 -20.24 4.41
CA VAL A 56 -2.95 -19.16 5.32
C VAL A 56 -2.72 -19.71 6.71
N THR A 57 -1.58 -19.39 7.31
CA THR A 57 -1.32 -19.65 8.74
C THR A 57 -1.76 -18.43 9.54
N THR A 58 -2.76 -18.60 10.37
CA THR A 58 -3.34 -17.53 11.20
C THR A 58 -3.77 -18.07 12.56
N SER A 59 -3.81 -17.20 13.56
CA SER A 59 -4.37 -17.49 14.88
C SER A 59 -5.90 -17.37 14.92
N LEU A 60 -6.53 -16.81 13.88
CA LEU A 60 -7.98 -16.69 13.79
C LEU A 60 -8.60 -17.97 13.24
N GLY A 61 -9.63 -18.49 13.89
CA GLY A 61 -10.45 -19.57 13.38
C GLY A 61 -11.45 -19.09 12.31
N LYS A 62 -12.04 -20.04 11.57
CA LYS A 62 -13.11 -19.70 10.62
C LYS A 62 -14.29 -19.04 11.32
N GLU A 63 -14.63 -19.52 12.51
CA GLU A 63 -15.71 -19.01 13.35
C GLU A 63 -15.48 -17.55 13.75
N ASP A 64 -14.23 -17.20 14.09
CA ASP A 64 -13.85 -15.82 14.45
C ASP A 64 -14.06 -14.87 13.26
N ILE A 65 -13.65 -15.32 12.08
CA ILE A 65 -13.81 -14.52 10.84
C ILE A 65 -15.29 -14.35 10.50
N LEU A 66 -16.10 -15.41 10.66
CA LEU A 66 -17.54 -15.33 10.43
C LEU A 66 -18.25 -14.36 11.36
N GLN A 67 -17.84 -14.32 12.64
CA GLN A 67 -18.38 -13.35 13.61
C GLN A 67 -17.98 -11.91 13.27
N LEU A 68 -16.77 -11.71 12.70
CA LEU A 68 -16.27 -10.40 12.28
C LEU A 68 -16.88 -9.92 10.95
N LEU A 69 -17.35 -10.83 10.11
CA LEU A 69 -17.77 -10.53 8.75
C LEU A 69 -18.83 -9.41 8.64
N PRO A 70 -19.90 -9.38 9.47
CA PRO A 70 -20.87 -8.29 9.44
C PRO A 70 -20.25 -6.92 9.72
N THR A 71 -19.28 -6.89 10.63
CA THR A 71 -18.54 -5.66 10.98
C THR A 71 -17.62 -5.25 9.83
N LEU A 72 -16.90 -6.21 9.23
CA LEU A 72 -15.97 -5.95 8.12
C LEU A 72 -16.66 -5.38 6.86
N ILE A 73 -17.91 -5.73 6.61
CA ILE A 73 -18.70 -5.16 5.51
C ILE A 73 -18.89 -3.64 5.68
N GLY A 74 -18.97 -3.17 6.93
CA GLY A 74 -19.09 -1.74 7.26
C GLY A 74 -17.80 -0.94 7.14
N TYR A 75 -16.62 -1.57 7.16
CA TYR A 75 -15.34 -0.87 7.03
C TYR A 75 -15.05 -0.46 5.57
N SER A 76 -14.40 0.67 5.40
CA SER A 76 -13.81 1.11 4.12
C SER A 76 -12.32 1.29 4.28
N ILE A 77 -11.57 1.09 3.20
CA ILE A 77 -10.21 1.59 3.11
C ILE A 77 -10.34 3.02 2.63
N ASP A 78 -10.03 3.96 3.51
CA ASP A 78 -10.18 5.39 3.26
C ASP A 78 -8.89 5.95 2.68
N GLU A 79 -7.91 6.22 3.52
CA GLU A 79 -6.61 6.70 3.11
C GLU A 79 -5.55 5.60 3.22
N THR A 80 -4.54 5.68 2.39
CA THR A 80 -3.39 4.79 2.45
C THR A 80 -2.09 5.58 2.41
N ALA A 81 -1.15 5.22 3.26
CA ALA A 81 0.18 5.84 3.30
C ALA A 81 1.28 4.77 3.32
N GLY A 82 2.47 5.16 2.92
CA GLY A 82 3.67 4.35 3.05
C GLY A 82 4.56 4.84 4.20
N PHE A 83 5.30 3.91 4.80
CA PHE A 83 6.34 4.24 5.75
C PHE A 83 7.71 3.74 5.22
N PRO A 84 8.76 4.56 5.27
CA PRO A 84 8.82 5.95 5.74
C PRO A 84 7.98 6.92 4.88
N SER A 85 7.43 7.99 5.48
CA SER A 85 6.69 9.03 4.76
C SER A 85 7.62 9.90 3.91
N SER A 86 8.82 10.16 4.41
CA SER A 86 9.90 10.80 3.66
C SER A 86 11.17 9.96 3.75
N TYR A 87 11.82 9.75 2.61
CA TYR A 87 12.97 8.86 2.52
C TYR A 87 14.00 9.37 1.50
N LYS A 88 15.19 8.82 1.59
CA LYS A 88 16.27 8.99 0.64
C LYS A 88 16.84 7.64 0.26
N PHE A 89 17.49 7.56 -0.89
CA PHE A 89 18.26 6.40 -1.29
C PHE A 89 19.69 6.50 -0.78
N SER A 90 20.28 5.38 -0.45
CA SER A 90 21.70 5.28 -0.10
C SER A 90 22.29 4.02 -0.69
N ASN A 91 23.50 4.12 -1.17
CA ASN A 91 24.29 3.01 -1.73
C ASN A 91 25.41 2.54 -0.79
N VAL A 92 25.50 3.07 0.43
CA VAL A 92 26.59 2.77 1.39
C VAL A 92 26.62 1.29 1.76
N LYS A 93 25.46 0.64 1.86
CA LYS A 93 25.33 -0.79 2.12
C LYS A 93 24.49 -1.52 1.08
N GLY A 94 24.69 -1.20 -0.20
CA GLY A 94 23.83 -1.60 -1.29
C GLY A 94 22.68 -0.60 -1.47
N SER A 95 21.82 -0.83 -2.47
CA SER A 95 20.67 0.05 -2.70
C SER A 95 19.65 -0.12 -1.58
N ILE A 96 19.62 0.84 -0.66
CA ILE A 96 18.72 0.85 0.51
C ILE A 96 17.91 2.14 0.55
N ILE A 97 16.74 2.06 1.18
CA ILE A 97 15.89 3.20 1.51
C ILE A 97 16.14 3.59 2.96
N VAL A 98 16.37 4.86 3.19
CA VAL A 98 16.65 5.41 4.52
C VAL A 98 15.64 6.51 4.80
N ALA A 99 14.97 6.44 5.96
CA ALA A 99 14.13 7.54 6.43
C ALA A 99 14.98 8.82 6.49
N THR A 100 14.48 9.93 5.96
CA THR A 100 15.19 11.21 5.96
C THR A 100 15.51 11.66 7.38
N ASP A 101 14.54 11.51 8.26
CA ASP A 101 14.63 11.62 9.70
C ASP A 101 13.59 10.68 10.31
N LEU A 102 14.04 9.70 11.10
CA LEU A 102 13.14 8.72 11.67
C LEU A 102 12.17 9.35 12.67
N VAL A 103 12.60 10.40 13.39
CA VAL A 103 11.76 11.09 14.38
C VAL A 103 10.56 11.73 13.70
N SER A 104 10.78 12.52 12.66
CA SER A 104 9.71 13.16 11.89
C SER A 104 8.80 12.14 11.20
N ASN A 105 9.38 11.06 10.66
CA ASN A 105 8.59 9.99 10.04
C ASN A 105 7.66 9.30 11.03
N VAL A 106 8.10 9.07 12.27
CA VAL A 106 7.26 8.49 13.33
C VAL A 106 6.18 9.46 13.79
N GLN A 107 6.45 10.76 13.84
CA GLN A 107 5.44 11.78 14.12
C GLN A 107 4.35 11.79 13.05
N GLU A 108 4.73 11.79 11.77
CA GLU A 108 3.75 11.74 10.66
C GLU A 108 2.95 10.42 10.66
N LEU A 109 3.57 9.29 11.01
CA LEU A 109 2.86 8.03 11.16
C LEU A 109 1.79 8.11 12.27
N HIS A 110 2.13 8.68 13.43
CA HIS A 110 1.17 8.86 14.52
C HIS A 110 0.03 9.80 14.15
N LYS A 111 0.36 10.90 13.47
CA LYS A 111 -0.64 11.83 12.94
C LYS A 111 -1.59 11.14 11.96
N PHE A 112 -1.07 10.32 11.04
CA PHE A 112 -1.86 9.57 10.07
C PHE A 112 -2.77 8.53 10.75
N LEU A 113 -2.24 7.73 11.69
CA LEU A 113 -2.98 6.63 12.31
C LEU A 113 -3.97 7.07 13.39
N TYR A 114 -3.63 8.11 14.13
CA TYR A 114 -4.34 8.48 15.36
C TYR A 114 -4.82 9.94 15.38
N GLY A 115 -4.51 10.73 14.35
CA GLY A 115 -4.80 12.16 14.33
C GLY A 115 -3.93 13.00 15.30
N ASP A 116 -2.92 12.38 15.92
CA ASP A 116 -2.08 13.05 16.92
C ASP A 116 -0.88 13.76 16.27
N ALA A 117 -1.07 15.03 15.99
CA ALA A 117 -0.02 15.90 15.43
C ALA A 117 1.07 16.30 16.45
N ASN A 118 0.83 16.09 17.74
CA ASN A 118 1.74 16.51 18.81
C ASN A 118 2.50 15.33 19.45
N TYR A 119 2.43 14.15 18.82
CA TYR A 119 3.13 12.99 19.33
C TYR A 119 4.63 13.24 19.47
N THR A 120 5.17 12.92 20.64
CA THR A 120 6.60 12.98 20.91
C THR A 120 7.22 11.60 20.87
N PRO A 121 8.05 11.30 19.87
CA PRO A 121 8.73 10.01 19.78
C PRO A 121 9.61 9.70 20.99
N SER A 122 9.73 8.43 21.33
CA SER A 122 10.54 7.99 22.47
C SER A 122 12.03 8.24 22.23
N ALA A 123 12.79 8.29 23.34
CA ALA A 123 14.26 8.39 23.29
C ALA A 123 14.91 7.27 22.46
N THR A 124 14.29 6.09 22.41
CA THR A 124 14.75 4.97 21.58
C THR A 124 14.64 5.30 20.09
N VAL A 125 13.56 5.96 19.66
CA VAL A 125 13.39 6.40 18.26
C VAL A 125 14.47 7.42 17.90
N THR A 126 14.72 8.40 18.76
CA THR A 126 15.76 9.42 18.56
C THR A 126 17.16 8.78 18.44
N ALA A 127 17.52 7.90 19.36
CA ALA A 127 18.80 7.20 19.32
C ALA A 127 18.95 6.33 18.07
N ASN A 128 17.88 5.68 17.61
CA ASN A 128 17.91 4.90 16.37
C ASN A 128 18.02 5.80 15.14
N SER A 129 17.41 6.99 15.13
CA SER A 129 17.55 7.98 14.05
C SER A 129 19.01 8.41 13.90
N GLU A 130 19.67 8.78 14.99
CA GLU A 130 21.10 9.14 15.01
C GLU A 130 21.99 8.00 14.51
N LYS A 131 21.75 6.78 14.99
CA LYS A 131 22.50 5.60 14.57
C LYS A 131 22.33 5.26 13.09
N ILE A 132 21.15 5.44 12.53
CA ILE A 132 20.90 5.24 11.10
C ILE A 132 21.73 6.24 10.29
N LEU A 133 21.70 7.53 10.67
CA LEU A 133 22.50 8.56 10.00
C LEU A 133 24.01 8.32 10.10
N GLU A 134 24.48 7.85 11.24
CA GLU A 134 25.89 7.44 11.42
C GLU A 134 26.29 6.32 10.45
N ILE A 135 25.45 5.28 10.34
CA ILE A 135 25.71 4.11 9.46
C ILE A 135 25.79 4.51 7.98
N VAL A 136 24.98 5.45 7.52
CA VAL A 136 24.99 5.91 6.12
C VAL A 136 26.02 7.02 5.86
N GLY A 137 26.79 7.42 6.86
CA GLY A 137 27.83 8.46 6.73
C GLY A 137 27.31 9.89 6.78
N GLY A 138 26.13 10.09 7.37
CA GLY A 138 25.50 11.38 7.54
C GLY A 138 24.47 11.73 6.45
N ALA A 139 23.69 12.75 6.69
CA ALA A 139 22.61 13.19 5.80
C ALA A 139 23.10 13.66 4.41
N SER A 140 24.35 14.14 4.30
CA SER A 140 24.95 14.60 3.05
C SER A 140 25.23 13.48 2.03
N ASN A 141 25.26 12.22 2.49
CA ASN A 141 25.50 11.06 1.61
C ASN A 141 24.20 10.42 1.09
N LEU A 142 23.08 11.09 1.27
CA LEU A 142 21.78 10.63 0.81
C LEU A 142 21.40 11.38 -0.47
N ASP A 143 20.80 10.67 -1.41
CA ASP A 143 20.20 11.26 -2.61
C ASP A 143 19.03 12.19 -2.24
N ASP A 144 18.41 12.83 -3.22
CA ASP A 144 17.29 13.75 -3.01
C ASP A 144 16.14 13.09 -2.22
N VAL A 145 15.46 13.91 -1.42
CA VAL A 145 14.33 13.47 -0.61
C VAL A 145 13.18 13.03 -1.50
N GLN A 146 12.65 11.86 -1.21
CA GLN A 146 11.43 11.33 -1.80
C GLN A 146 10.31 11.32 -0.75
N THR A 147 9.05 11.48 -1.17
CA THR A 147 7.90 11.44 -0.27
C THR A 147 6.95 10.30 -0.64
N ASN A 148 6.34 9.69 0.37
CA ASN A 148 5.37 8.60 0.24
C ASN A 148 3.94 9.02 0.65
N ILE A 149 3.75 10.31 0.93
CA ILE A 149 2.45 10.83 1.34
C ILE A 149 1.73 11.27 0.08
N GLY A 150 0.69 10.51 -0.32
CA GLY A 150 -0.46 10.95 -1.10
C GLY A 150 -0.25 11.86 -2.31
N GLU A 151 0.97 12.08 -2.77
CA GLU A 151 1.15 12.75 -4.04
C GLU A 151 0.60 11.83 -5.12
N GLU A 152 -0.47 12.28 -5.75
CA GLU A 152 -0.95 11.74 -7.02
C GLU A 152 0.28 11.56 -7.91
N ASN A 153 0.65 10.29 -8.08
CA ASN A 153 1.63 9.95 -9.08
C ASN A 153 1.05 10.46 -10.39
N THR A 154 1.69 11.44 -11.00
CA THR A 154 1.33 12.00 -12.31
C THR A 154 1.53 10.99 -13.45
N ASP A 155 1.91 9.77 -13.14
CA ASP A 155 1.71 8.64 -14.02
C ASP A 155 0.22 8.33 -14.04
N ASN A 156 -0.40 8.60 -15.14
CA ASN A 156 -1.81 8.60 -15.56
C ASN A 156 -2.63 7.34 -15.22
N ASP A 157 -2.36 6.65 -14.13
CA ASP A 157 -3.02 5.43 -13.66
C ASP A 157 -3.99 5.70 -12.49
N THR A 158 -4.75 6.79 -12.56
CA THR A 158 -5.84 7.04 -11.61
C THR A 158 -6.98 6.07 -11.90
N VAL A 159 -7.06 4.98 -11.16
CA VAL A 159 -8.23 4.10 -11.19
C VAL A 159 -9.34 4.82 -10.43
N VAL A 160 -10.24 5.45 -11.14
CA VAL A 160 -11.45 6.07 -10.56
C VAL A 160 -12.50 4.99 -10.36
N PHE A 161 -12.93 4.80 -9.09
CA PHE A 161 -14.06 3.93 -8.76
C PHE A 161 -15.34 4.71 -8.95
N GLU A 162 -16.06 4.50 -10.04
CA GLU A 162 -17.41 5.04 -10.16
C GLU A 162 -18.41 4.26 -9.31
N LYS A 163 -19.32 4.99 -8.68
CA LYS A 163 -20.23 4.51 -7.63
C LYS A 163 -21.47 3.77 -8.18
N ASP A 164 -21.61 3.63 -9.48
CA ASP A 164 -22.84 3.17 -10.13
C ASP A 164 -22.89 1.70 -10.55
N GLY A 165 -21.91 0.91 -10.20
CA GLY A 165 -21.97 -0.56 -10.29
C GLY A 165 -21.86 -1.16 -11.69
N SER A 166 -21.56 -0.40 -12.73
CA SER A 166 -21.55 -0.89 -14.13
C SER A 166 -20.16 -1.14 -14.72
N GLY A 167 -19.19 -1.55 -13.91
CA GLY A 167 -17.88 -1.97 -14.42
C GLY A 167 -16.80 -0.89 -14.35
N TRP A 168 -15.57 -1.34 -14.40
CA TRP A 168 -14.36 -0.53 -14.32
C TRP A 168 -14.16 0.24 -15.63
N THR A 169 -14.27 1.55 -15.61
CA THR A 169 -13.80 2.40 -16.71
C THR A 169 -12.44 2.97 -16.35
N ASP A 170 -11.43 2.62 -17.13
CA ASP A 170 -10.12 3.27 -17.10
C ASP A 170 -10.27 4.64 -17.76
N THR A 171 -10.15 5.71 -16.99
CA THR A 171 -10.18 7.08 -17.49
C THR A 171 -8.80 7.64 -17.78
N SER A 172 -7.76 6.80 -17.88
CA SER A 172 -6.49 7.21 -18.45
C SER A 172 -6.69 7.54 -19.92
N GLY A 173 -6.61 8.82 -20.27
CA GLY A 173 -6.99 9.38 -21.57
C GLY A 173 -6.04 9.03 -22.73
N SER A 174 -5.88 7.75 -23.03
CA SER A 174 -5.37 7.25 -24.31
C SER A 174 -6.27 6.08 -24.73
N GLY A 175 -7.23 6.38 -25.61
CA GLY A 175 -8.21 5.40 -26.08
C GLY A 175 -7.55 4.31 -26.92
N GLU A 176 -7.24 3.19 -26.28
CA GLU A 176 -7.16 1.90 -26.92
C GLU A 176 -8.17 0.97 -26.26
N GLN A 177 -9.26 0.80 -26.97
CA GLN A 177 -10.33 -0.13 -26.65
C GLN A 177 -9.79 -1.54 -26.89
N CYS A 178 -9.51 -2.29 -25.82
CA CYS A 178 -9.23 -3.70 -25.95
C CYS A 178 -10.52 -4.43 -26.34
N ASP A 179 -10.55 -4.92 -27.56
CA ASP A 179 -11.61 -5.76 -28.10
C ASP A 179 -11.62 -7.11 -27.34
N PRO A 180 -12.76 -7.56 -26.81
CA PRO A 180 -12.82 -8.78 -25.98
C PRO A 180 -12.77 -10.09 -26.78
N ASP A 181 -12.69 -10.05 -28.12
CA ASP A 181 -12.82 -11.24 -28.99
C ASP A 181 -11.56 -11.56 -29.83
N ASN A 182 -10.34 -11.22 -29.33
CA ASN A 182 -9.12 -11.63 -30.03
C ASN A 182 -8.09 -12.25 -29.09
#